data_f96618f93f6c2ff003dfd86b5d166c3a
#
_entry.id   f96618f93f6c2ff003dfd86b5d166c3a
#
_cell.length_a   1.000
_cell.length_b   1.000
_cell.length_c   1.000
_cell.angle_alpha   90.00
_cell.angle_beta   90.00
_cell.angle_gamma   90.00
#
_symmetry.space_group_name_H-M   'P 1'
#
loop_
_entity.id
_entity.type
_entity.pdbx_description
1 polymer ?
#
loop_
_entity_poly.entity_id
_entity_poly.type
_entity_poly.pdbx_seq_one_letter_code
_entity_poly.pdbx_strand_id
1 'polypeptide(L)'
;MSCKINKIWQAVCEAIVFTVLLCNTALASVNIKEVRLGTQSYGSRIVFDTDKNVNYRAFLLNNPARLVIDFDDASVNNLYTGAKNDVVSKIRVGKLDNNGKRIVLELARTVTIKKTFVLPPQSGKPWRFVVDVNFATATEFQAHIGNKYVVTNNTNFTPQEENTEEKSWWSGVTQSAKSTSRNRIVVLDPGHGGKDP
;
A
#
# COMPACT_ATOMS: atom_id res chain seq x y z
N MET A 1 62.76 21.13 6.90
CA MET A 1 61.52 21.61 6.23
C MET A 1 60.42 20.53 6.13
N SER A 2 60.78 19.26 6.13
CA SER A 2 59.82 18.12 5.96
C SER A 2 58.82 17.90 7.08
N CYS A 3 59.13 18.20 8.34
CA CYS A 3 58.27 17.89 9.50
C CYS A 3 56.99 18.77 9.60
N LYS A 4 57.00 19.99 9.04
CA LYS A 4 55.83 20.88 9.04
C LYS A 4 54.76 20.47 8.02
N ILE A 5 55.19 19.88 6.92
CA ILE A 5 54.30 19.45 5.84
C ILE A 5 53.42 18.26 6.32
N ASN A 6 53.99 17.31 7.06
CA ASN A 6 53.27 16.18 7.58
C ASN A 6 52.16 16.58 8.58
N LYS A 7 52.40 17.59 9.41
CA LYS A 7 51.37 18.08 10.34
C LYS A 7 50.17 18.75 9.64
N ILE A 8 50.44 19.48 8.57
CA ILE A 8 49.40 20.12 7.76
C ILE A 8 48.56 19.05 7.06
N TRP A 9 49.22 18.03 6.49
CA TRP A 9 48.53 16.91 5.85
C TRP A 9 47.65 16.11 6.82
N GLN A 10 48.14 15.86 8.04
CA GLN A 10 47.33 15.22 9.10
C GLN A 10 46.11 16.05 9.45
N ALA A 11 46.28 17.35 9.67
CA ALA A 11 45.15 18.24 9.99
C ALA A 11 44.09 18.29 8.86
N VAL A 12 44.56 18.29 7.59
CA VAL A 12 43.63 18.23 6.43
C VAL A 12 42.90 16.90 6.36
N CYS A 13 43.57 15.77 6.58
CA CYS A 13 42.93 14.46 6.62
C CYS A 13 41.93 14.35 7.75
N GLU A 14 42.25 14.83 8.95
CA GLU A 14 41.30 14.84 10.09
C GLU A 14 40.08 15.72 9.81
N ALA A 15 40.27 16.89 9.22
CA ALA A 15 39.19 17.78 8.81
C ALA A 15 38.28 17.13 7.75
N ILE A 16 38.83 16.43 6.78
CA ILE A 16 38.09 15.73 5.75
C ILE A 16 37.31 14.57 6.37
N VAL A 17 37.94 13.76 7.23
CA VAL A 17 37.26 12.67 7.93
C VAL A 17 36.14 13.20 8.81
N PHE A 18 36.33 14.29 9.53
CA PHE A 18 35.35 14.93 10.36
C PHE A 18 34.15 15.47 9.52
N THR A 19 34.44 16.06 8.36
CA THR A 19 33.40 16.57 7.45
C THR A 19 32.57 15.41 6.85
N VAL A 20 33.19 14.29 6.52
CA VAL A 20 32.49 13.10 6.01
C VAL A 20 31.63 12.44 7.09
N LEU A 21 32.09 12.44 8.34
CA LEU A 21 31.27 11.91 9.46
C LEU A 21 30.03 12.78 9.78
N LEU A 22 30.07 14.06 9.45
CA LEU A 22 28.92 14.97 9.65
C LEU A 22 27.87 14.88 8.55
N CYS A 23 28.13 14.14 7.48
CA CYS A 23 27.17 13.87 6.44
C CYS A 23 26.13 12.82 6.93
N ASN A 24 25.41 13.18 8.00
CA ASN A 24 24.24 12.42 8.42
C ASN A 24 23.22 12.46 7.29
N THR A 25 23.01 11.34 6.63
CA THR A 25 21.86 11.15 5.75
C THR A 25 20.60 11.30 6.57
N ALA A 26 20.02 12.47 6.58
CA ALA A 26 18.68 12.67 7.13
C ALA A 26 17.74 11.74 6.34
N LEU A 27 17.32 10.64 6.94
CA LEU A 27 16.25 9.79 6.42
C LEU A 27 14.98 10.66 6.45
N ALA A 28 14.72 11.32 5.32
CA ALA A 28 13.59 12.20 5.23
C ALA A 28 12.31 11.36 5.32
N SER A 29 11.44 11.68 6.27
CA SER A 29 10.15 11.03 6.46
C SER A 29 9.30 11.10 5.19
N VAL A 30 8.41 10.12 5.01
CA VAL A 30 7.46 10.10 3.89
C VAL A 30 6.39 11.16 4.11
N ASN A 31 6.12 11.99 3.12
CA ASN A 31 5.04 12.97 3.24
C ASN A 31 3.76 12.48 2.53
N ILE A 32 2.67 12.35 3.31
CA ILE A 32 1.34 12.02 2.80
C ILE A 32 0.66 13.33 2.43
N LYS A 33 0.40 13.52 1.13
CA LYS A 33 -0.08 14.78 0.55
C LYS A 33 -1.60 14.84 0.47
N GLU A 34 -2.23 13.74 0.05
CA GLU A 34 -3.65 13.71 -0.25
C GLU A 34 -4.25 12.32 0.01
N VAL A 35 -5.53 12.29 0.37
CA VAL A 35 -6.36 11.09 0.41
C VAL A 35 -7.52 11.26 -0.56
N ARG A 36 -7.64 10.33 -1.50
CA ARG A 36 -8.72 10.29 -2.48
C ARG A 36 -9.57 9.04 -2.29
N LEU A 37 -10.88 9.22 -2.37
CA LEU A 37 -11.87 8.16 -2.21
C LEU A 37 -12.60 7.94 -3.55
N GLY A 38 -12.50 6.74 -4.08
CA GLY A 38 -13.21 6.33 -5.29
C GLY A 38 -14.31 5.33 -4.94
N THR A 39 -15.55 5.61 -5.34
CA THR A 39 -16.68 4.70 -5.16
C THR A 39 -16.70 3.66 -6.29
N GLN A 40 -16.98 2.41 -5.95
CA GLN A 40 -17.14 1.29 -6.86
C GLN A 40 -18.45 0.56 -6.51
N SER A 41 -19.04 -0.16 -7.46
CA SER A 41 -20.30 -0.88 -7.25
C SER A 41 -20.23 -1.92 -6.12
N TYR A 42 -19.06 -2.46 -5.84
CA TYR A 42 -18.80 -3.50 -4.85
C TYR A 42 -18.01 -3.02 -3.63
N GLY A 43 -17.65 -1.74 -3.56
CA GLY A 43 -16.83 -1.21 -2.46
C GLY A 43 -16.22 0.15 -2.73
N SER A 44 -14.99 0.36 -2.29
CA SER A 44 -14.29 1.62 -2.47
C SER A 44 -12.79 1.41 -2.70
N ARG A 45 -12.19 2.31 -3.44
CA ARG A 45 -10.74 2.46 -3.56
C ARG A 45 -10.30 3.71 -2.81
N ILE A 46 -9.37 3.52 -1.89
CA ILE A 46 -8.78 4.57 -1.08
C ILE A 46 -7.34 4.75 -1.56
N VAL A 47 -6.97 5.96 -1.94
CA VAL A 47 -5.64 6.28 -2.50
C VAL A 47 -5.00 7.35 -1.65
N PHE A 48 -3.78 7.09 -1.19
CA PHE A 48 -2.91 8.04 -0.50
C PHE A 48 -1.80 8.46 -1.44
N ASP A 49 -1.75 9.73 -1.81
CA ASP A 49 -0.66 10.29 -2.59
C ASP A 49 0.51 10.63 -1.65
N THR A 50 1.69 10.12 -1.98
CA THR A 50 2.89 10.28 -1.16
C THR A 50 4.05 10.79 -2.01
N ASP A 51 5.10 11.31 -1.37
CA ASP A 51 6.31 11.76 -2.08
C ASP A 51 7.29 10.62 -2.36
N LYS A 52 7.20 9.52 -1.58
CA LYS A 52 8.08 8.35 -1.65
C LYS A 52 7.30 7.08 -1.47
N ASN A 53 7.98 5.95 -1.69
CA ASN A 53 7.47 4.64 -1.29
C ASN A 53 7.26 4.59 0.23
N VAL A 54 6.21 3.89 0.68
CA VAL A 54 5.77 3.86 2.07
C VAL A 54 5.85 2.47 2.67
N ASN A 55 6.26 2.42 3.94
CA ASN A 55 5.99 1.28 4.81
C ASN A 55 4.66 1.49 5.49
N TYR A 56 3.82 0.49 5.47
CA TYR A 56 2.49 0.61 6.05
C TYR A 56 2.04 -0.68 6.71
N ARG A 57 1.03 -0.52 7.55
CA ARG A 57 0.27 -1.58 8.17
C ARG A 57 -1.21 -1.18 8.14
N ALA A 58 -2.04 -1.96 7.45
CA ALA A 58 -3.47 -1.72 7.34
C ALA A 58 -4.25 -2.84 8.04
N PHE A 59 -5.31 -2.49 8.77
CA PHE A 59 -6.15 -3.44 9.49
C PHE A 59 -7.51 -2.86 9.83
N LEU A 60 -8.46 -3.74 10.14
CA LEU A 60 -9.81 -3.38 10.53
C LEU A 60 -9.98 -3.42 12.05
N LEU A 61 -10.73 -2.48 12.59
CA LEU A 61 -11.17 -2.44 13.99
C LEU A 61 -12.70 -2.30 14.07
N ASN A 62 -13.26 -2.85 15.13
CA ASN A 62 -14.69 -2.70 15.46
C ASN A 62 -14.89 -1.73 16.64
N ASN A 63 -16.17 -1.37 16.90
CA ASN A 63 -16.61 -0.54 18.02
C ASN A 63 -15.98 0.86 18.11
N PRO A 64 -16.21 1.76 17.14
CA PRO A 64 -16.93 1.63 15.88
C PRO A 64 -16.11 0.98 14.78
N ALA A 65 -16.77 0.61 13.66
CA ALA A 65 -16.11 0.05 12.49
C ALA A 65 -15.12 1.06 11.88
N ARG A 66 -13.85 0.66 11.71
CA ARG A 66 -12.76 1.53 11.23
C ARG A 66 -11.78 0.74 10.38
N LEU A 67 -11.28 1.37 9.34
CA LEU A 67 -10.05 0.98 8.67
C LEU A 67 -8.93 1.85 9.22
N VAL A 68 -7.90 1.22 9.75
CA VAL A 68 -6.73 1.88 10.34
C VAL A 68 -5.52 1.61 9.45
N ILE A 69 -4.77 2.66 9.16
CA ILE A 69 -3.55 2.59 8.40
C ILE A 69 -2.45 3.29 9.20
N ASP A 70 -1.43 2.53 9.55
CA ASP A 70 -0.22 3.00 10.19
C ASP A 70 0.86 3.15 9.13
N PHE A 71 1.48 4.30 9.07
CA PHE A 71 2.65 4.59 8.26
C PHE A 71 3.86 4.80 9.17
N ASP A 72 4.92 4.06 8.90
CA ASP A 72 6.18 4.23 9.61
C ASP A 72 6.90 5.47 9.06
N ASP A 73 7.52 6.26 9.95
CA ASP A 73 8.30 7.46 9.61
C ASP A 73 7.60 8.34 8.55
N ALA A 74 6.40 8.81 8.89
CA ALA A 74 5.59 9.61 7.99
C ALA A 74 5.28 10.99 8.58
N SER A 75 5.13 11.97 7.69
CA SER A 75 4.59 13.29 7.98
C SER A 75 3.28 13.50 7.22
N VAL A 76 2.41 14.28 7.79
CA VAL A 76 1.14 14.66 7.19
C VAL A 76 1.01 16.18 7.32
N ASN A 77 1.14 16.88 6.20
CA ASN A 77 1.04 18.32 6.13
C ASN A 77 -0.24 18.68 5.38
N ASN A 78 -1.17 19.36 6.06
CA ASN A 78 -2.41 19.88 5.47
C ASN A 78 -3.28 18.84 4.75
N LEU A 79 -3.32 17.60 5.27
CA LEU A 79 -4.18 16.58 4.71
C LEU A 79 -5.65 17.00 4.86
N TYR A 80 -6.36 17.07 3.75
CA TYR A 80 -7.80 17.29 3.77
C TYR A 80 -8.51 16.03 4.31
N THR A 81 -9.05 16.14 5.52
CA THR A 81 -9.74 15.05 6.23
C THR A 81 -11.26 15.06 6.02
N GLY A 82 -11.76 16.00 5.24
CA GLY A 82 -13.20 16.14 4.92
C GLY A 82 -13.70 15.20 3.81
N ALA A 83 -12.81 14.45 3.17
CA ALA A 83 -13.20 13.47 2.16
C ALA A 83 -14.10 12.39 2.77
N LYS A 84 -15.22 12.13 2.14
CA LYS A 84 -16.18 11.08 2.53
C LYS A 84 -16.86 10.50 1.29
N ASN A 85 -17.34 9.28 1.42
CA ASN A 85 -18.15 8.61 0.42
C ASN A 85 -19.11 7.64 1.13
N ASP A 86 -19.73 6.71 0.41
CA ASP A 86 -20.64 5.71 0.97
C ASP A 86 -19.97 4.66 1.88
N VAL A 87 -18.64 4.54 1.83
CA VAL A 87 -17.83 3.65 2.70
C VAL A 87 -17.21 4.41 3.86
N VAL A 88 -16.61 5.57 3.59
CA VAL A 88 -15.85 6.36 4.58
C VAL A 88 -16.66 7.57 5.00
N SER A 89 -17.02 7.63 6.27
CA SER A 89 -17.78 8.74 6.87
C SER A 89 -16.88 9.85 7.42
N LYS A 90 -15.69 9.49 7.93
CA LYS A 90 -14.75 10.43 8.55
C LYS A 90 -13.31 9.94 8.46
N ILE A 91 -12.39 10.88 8.32
CA ILE A 91 -10.94 10.62 8.34
C ILE A 91 -10.34 11.36 9.54
N ARG A 92 -9.50 10.67 10.28
CA ARG A 92 -8.72 11.24 11.40
C ARG A 92 -7.24 10.90 11.23
N VAL A 93 -6.39 11.81 11.68
CA VAL A 93 -4.94 11.64 11.70
C VAL A 93 -4.46 11.66 13.13
N GLY A 94 -3.68 10.68 13.52
CA GLY A 94 -3.02 10.56 14.80
C GLY A 94 -1.50 10.41 14.65
N LYS A 95 -0.80 10.57 15.75
CA LYS A 95 0.63 10.26 15.86
C LYS A 95 0.79 8.81 16.31
N LEU A 96 1.85 8.18 15.83
CA LEU A 96 2.39 6.93 16.35
C LEU A 96 3.76 7.20 16.98
N ASP A 97 4.22 6.27 17.78
CA ASP A 97 5.62 6.25 18.23
C ASP A 97 6.55 6.19 17.01
N ASN A 98 7.81 6.57 17.18
CA ASN A 98 8.84 6.56 16.12
C ASN A 98 8.51 7.41 14.88
N ASN A 99 7.98 8.61 15.07
CA ASN A 99 7.61 9.54 13.99
C ASN A 99 6.55 9.03 13.02
N GLY A 100 5.91 7.92 13.31
CA GLY A 100 4.84 7.36 12.47
C GLY A 100 3.55 8.18 12.51
N LYS A 101 2.68 7.92 11.56
CA LYS A 101 1.33 8.49 11.49
C LYS A 101 0.30 7.38 11.37
N ARG A 102 -0.79 7.53 12.12
CA ARG A 102 -1.98 6.70 12.01
C ARG A 102 -3.09 7.47 11.33
N ILE A 103 -3.60 6.91 10.24
CA ILE A 103 -4.80 7.43 9.59
C ILE A 103 -5.94 6.47 9.88
N VAL A 104 -7.00 6.99 10.48
CA VAL A 104 -8.20 6.25 10.84
C VAL A 104 -9.35 6.70 9.94
N LEU A 105 -9.91 5.77 9.20
CA LEU A 105 -11.10 5.97 8.39
C LEU A 105 -12.28 5.33 9.13
N GLU A 106 -13.21 6.15 9.62
CA GLU A 106 -14.47 5.68 10.20
C GLU A 106 -15.37 5.18 9.06
N LEU A 107 -15.84 3.96 9.20
CA LEU A 107 -16.63 3.30 8.16
C LEU A 107 -18.12 3.53 8.36
N ALA A 108 -18.80 3.98 7.33
CA ALA A 108 -20.27 4.07 7.28
C ALA A 108 -20.91 2.71 7.02
N ARG A 109 -20.15 1.77 6.44
CA ARG A 109 -20.57 0.40 6.11
C ARG A 109 -19.45 -0.57 6.44
N THR A 110 -19.80 -1.80 6.75
CA THR A 110 -18.84 -2.89 6.94
C THR A 110 -18.17 -3.28 5.63
N VAL A 111 -16.85 -3.46 5.67
CA VAL A 111 -16.01 -3.82 4.50
C VAL A 111 -14.96 -4.83 4.89
N THR A 112 -14.42 -5.53 3.90
CA THR A 112 -13.17 -6.30 4.01
C THR A 112 -12.09 -5.65 3.17
N ILE A 113 -10.83 -5.75 3.57
CA ILE A 113 -9.70 -5.32 2.75
C ILE A 113 -9.47 -6.39 1.69
N LYS A 114 -9.70 -6.02 0.42
CA LYS A 114 -9.46 -6.92 -0.72
C LYS A 114 -7.97 -7.03 -1.02
N LYS A 115 -7.29 -5.88 -1.12
CA LYS A 115 -5.85 -5.79 -1.36
C LYS A 115 -5.30 -4.43 -1.00
N THR A 116 -4.00 -4.42 -0.76
CA THR A 116 -3.20 -3.20 -0.57
C THR A 116 -1.97 -3.27 -1.45
N PHE A 117 -1.56 -2.15 -2.04
CA PHE A 117 -0.38 -2.09 -2.91
C PHE A 117 0.12 -0.65 -3.06
N VAL A 118 1.38 -0.52 -3.47
CA VAL A 118 1.99 0.78 -3.76
C VAL A 118 2.28 0.88 -5.25
N LEU A 119 1.93 2.00 -5.85
CA LEU A 119 2.21 2.33 -7.24
C LEU A 119 3.33 3.35 -7.31
N PRO A 120 4.40 3.09 -8.07
CA PRO A 120 5.46 4.06 -8.29
C PRO A 120 4.97 5.28 -9.10
N PRO A 121 5.74 6.36 -9.13
CA PRO A 121 5.46 7.51 -9.99
C PRO A 121 5.35 7.08 -11.44
N GLN A 122 4.29 7.51 -12.10
CA GLN A 122 4.06 7.24 -13.52
C GLN A 122 3.20 8.33 -14.14
N SER A 123 3.55 8.79 -15.32
CA SER A 123 2.76 9.77 -16.10
C SER A 123 2.40 11.02 -15.30
N GLY A 124 3.38 11.60 -14.59
CA GLY A 124 3.18 12.81 -13.77
C GLY A 124 2.43 12.61 -12.45
N LYS A 125 2.03 11.38 -12.13
CA LYS A 125 1.41 11.04 -10.83
C LYS A 125 2.50 10.70 -9.81
N PRO A 126 2.33 11.06 -8.53
CA PRO A 126 3.28 10.73 -7.46
C PRO A 126 3.23 9.23 -7.08
N TRP A 127 3.98 8.83 -6.08
CA TRP A 127 3.78 7.57 -5.41
C TRP A 127 2.36 7.48 -4.84
N ARG A 128 1.74 6.32 -4.91
CA ARG A 128 0.36 6.10 -4.46
C ARG A 128 0.26 4.80 -3.68
N PHE A 129 -0.07 4.92 -2.41
CA PHE A 129 -0.52 3.76 -1.65
C PHE A 129 -2.02 3.57 -1.85
N VAL A 130 -2.43 2.39 -2.21
CA VAL A 130 -3.82 2.05 -2.57
C VAL A 130 -4.34 0.96 -1.66
N VAL A 131 -5.56 1.17 -1.15
CA VAL A 131 -6.34 0.17 -0.43
C VAL A 131 -7.66 -0.04 -1.15
N ASP A 132 -7.88 -1.24 -1.65
CA ASP A 132 -9.17 -1.66 -2.20
C ASP A 132 -9.96 -2.40 -1.12
N VAL A 133 -11.19 -1.97 -0.90
CA VAL A 133 -12.11 -2.59 0.04
C VAL A 133 -13.40 -3.02 -0.66
N ASN A 134 -13.94 -4.16 -0.28
CA ASN A 134 -15.24 -4.64 -0.73
C ASN A 134 -16.29 -4.47 0.38
N PHE A 135 -17.54 -4.25 0.00
CA PHE A 135 -18.65 -4.38 0.96
C PHE A 135 -18.69 -5.78 1.56
N ALA A 136 -19.00 -5.84 2.84
CA ALA A 136 -19.01 -7.08 3.58
C ALA A 136 -20.22 -7.16 4.52
N THR A 137 -20.66 -8.36 4.80
CA THR A 137 -21.60 -8.62 5.87
C THR A 137 -20.95 -8.37 7.24
N ALA A 138 -21.74 -8.21 8.28
CA ALA A 138 -21.21 -8.06 9.65
C ALA A 138 -20.35 -9.26 10.06
N THR A 139 -20.71 -10.46 9.65
CA THR A 139 -19.97 -11.70 9.96
C THR A 139 -18.61 -11.72 9.26
N GLU A 140 -18.57 -11.41 7.98
CA GLU A 140 -17.30 -11.30 7.22
C GLU A 140 -16.39 -10.21 7.78
N PHE A 141 -16.96 -9.05 8.11
CA PHE A 141 -16.20 -7.98 8.75
C PHE A 141 -15.57 -8.45 10.07
N GLN A 142 -16.34 -9.11 10.94
CA GLN A 142 -15.85 -9.64 12.21
C GLN A 142 -14.71 -10.66 12.01
N ALA A 143 -14.82 -11.54 11.03
CA ALA A 143 -13.79 -12.54 10.72
C ALA A 143 -12.46 -11.91 10.27
N HIS A 144 -12.49 -10.69 9.72
CA HIS A 144 -11.29 -9.98 9.22
C HIS A 144 -10.71 -8.96 10.23
N ILE A 145 -11.35 -8.79 11.40
CA ILE A 145 -10.81 -7.90 12.44
C ILE A 145 -9.47 -8.43 12.95
N GLY A 146 -8.50 -7.52 13.04
CA GLY A 146 -7.15 -7.83 13.52
C GLY A 146 -6.22 -8.44 12.47
N ASN A 147 -6.71 -8.88 11.30
CA ASN A 147 -5.85 -9.27 10.18
C ASN A 147 -5.04 -8.06 9.72
N LYS A 148 -3.72 -8.22 9.64
CA LYS A 148 -2.79 -7.13 9.30
C LYS A 148 -2.23 -7.33 7.89
N TYR A 149 -2.40 -6.33 7.07
CA TYR A 149 -1.75 -6.21 5.77
C TYR A 149 -0.52 -5.33 5.96
N VAL A 150 0.67 -5.91 5.88
CA VAL A 150 1.94 -5.24 6.20
C VAL A 150 2.86 -5.27 4.99
N VAL A 151 3.41 -4.13 4.63
CA VAL A 151 4.53 -4.04 3.70
C VAL A 151 5.63 -3.23 4.35
N THR A 152 6.80 -3.84 4.46
CA THR A 152 8.04 -3.18 4.87
C THR A 152 8.99 -3.16 3.68
N ASN A 153 9.51 -1.99 3.33
CA ASN A 153 10.46 -1.81 2.25
C ASN A 153 11.86 -2.30 2.66
N ASN A 154 11.97 -3.57 3.02
CA ASN A 154 13.26 -4.26 2.99
C ASN A 154 13.37 -4.97 1.65
N THR A 155 14.02 -4.27 0.71
CA THR A 155 14.64 -4.79 -0.51
C THR A 155 13.81 -5.78 -1.35
N ASN A 156 13.68 -5.39 -2.62
CA ASN A 156 13.09 -6.14 -3.73
C ASN A 156 11.56 -6.07 -3.79
N PHE A 157 11.13 -5.20 -4.68
CA PHE A 157 9.79 -5.22 -5.26
C PHE A 157 9.66 -6.54 -6.05
N THR A 158 9.36 -7.60 -5.35
CA THR A 158 8.70 -8.75 -5.92
C THR A 158 7.22 -8.46 -5.75
N PRO A 159 6.41 -8.40 -6.82
CA PRO A 159 4.96 -8.41 -6.66
C PRO A 159 4.67 -9.63 -5.79
N GLN A 160 4.15 -9.41 -4.58
CA GLN A 160 3.72 -10.54 -3.76
C GLN A 160 2.60 -11.19 -4.54
N GLU A 161 2.92 -12.37 -5.06
CA GLU A 161 2.00 -13.27 -5.69
C GLU A 161 0.76 -13.42 -4.81
N GLU A 162 -0.33 -13.21 -5.45
CA GLU A 162 -1.66 -13.71 -5.20
C GLU A 162 -1.75 -14.69 -4.03
N ASN A 163 -2.57 -14.31 -3.05
CA ASN A 163 -2.94 -15.09 -1.88
C ASN A 163 -3.15 -16.56 -2.27
N THR A 164 -2.43 -17.45 -1.61
CA THR A 164 -2.33 -18.90 -1.84
C THR A 164 -3.70 -19.64 -1.82
N GLU A 165 -4.80 -18.96 -1.53
CA GLU A 165 -6.13 -19.56 -1.53
C GLU A 165 -6.83 -19.61 -2.90
N GLU A 166 -6.47 -18.74 -3.84
CA GLU A 166 -6.98 -18.86 -5.22
C GLU A 166 -6.29 -20.00 -6.01
N LYS A 167 -5.11 -20.43 -5.60
CA LYS A 167 -4.39 -21.54 -6.25
C LYS A 167 -4.98 -22.92 -5.95
N SER A 168 -5.74 -23.06 -4.87
CA SER A 168 -6.23 -24.39 -4.43
C SER A 168 -7.43 -24.89 -5.23
N TRP A 169 -8.30 -24.02 -5.74
CA TRP A 169 -9.46 -24.47 -6.52
C TRP A 169 -9.14 -24.72 -8.00
N TRP A 170 -8.09 -24.06 -8.53
CA TRP A 170 -7.59 -24.32 -9.89
C TRP A 170 -6.73 -25.58 -9.99
N SER A 171 -6.07 -26.01 -8.92
CA SER A 171 -5.24 -27.20 -8.94
C SER A 171 -6.03 -28.51 -9.04
N GLY A 172 -7.32 -28.49 -8.68
CA GLY A 172 -8.22 -29.65 -8.81
C GLY A 172 -8.73 -29.87 -10.23
N VAL A 173 -8.68 -28.87 -11.10
CA VAL A 173 -9.20 -28.96 -12.49
C VAL A 173 -8.13 -29.42 -13.47
N THR A 174 -6.84 -29.32 -13.12
CA THR A 174 -5.74 -29.62 -14.06
C THR A 174 -5.22 -31.05 -14.00
N GLN A 175 -5.73 -31.90 -13.09
CA GLN A 175 -5.26 -33.29 -13.00
C GLN A 175 -6.03 -34.31 -13.85
N SER A 176 -6.99 -33.91 -14.67
CA SER A 176 -7.76 -34.85 -15.51
C SER A 176 -7.61 -34.66 -17.01
N ALA A 177 -6.57 -34.02 -17.49
CA ALA A 177 -6.30 -33.95 -18.92
C ALA A 177 -4.86 -34.34 -19.23
N LYS A 178 -4.59 -35.65 -19.17
CA LYS A 178 -3.38 -36.23 -19.76
C LYS A 178 -3.58 -36.33 -21.28
N SER A 179 -2.79 -35.52 -22.01
CA SER A 179 -2.36 -35.76 -23.40
C SER A 179 -3.42 -35.68 -24.50
N THR A 180 -3.40 -34.65 -25.30
CA THR A 180 -2.89 -34.75 -26.69
C THR A 180 -2.83 -33.35 -27.32
N SER A 181 -1.65 -33.01 -27.81
CA SER A 181 -1.34 -31.86 -28.61
C SER A 181 -2.35 -31.66 -29.74
N ARG A 182 -3.21 -30.64 -29.66
CA ARG A 182 -3.77 -29.85 -30.76
C ARG A 182 -4.26 -28.54 -30.19
N ASN A 183 -3.59 -27.45 -30.56
CA ASN A 183 -4.04 -26.09 -30.29
C ASN A 183 -5.45 -25.90 -30.87
N ARG A 184 -6.46 -25.99 -30.03
CA ARG A 184 -7.81 -25.50 -30.35
C ARG A 184 -8.02 -24.24 -29.53
N ILE A 185 -8.03 -23.12 -30.24
CA ILE A 185 -8.50 -21.85 -29.70
C ILE A 185 -10.02 -21.95 -29.67
N VAL A 186 -10.63 -22.03 -28.50
CA VAL A 186 -12.08 -21.89 -28.33
C VAL A 186 -12.34 -20.42 -28.09
N VAL A 187 -12.85 -19.71 -29.07
CA VAL A 187 -13.41 -18.37 -28.90
C VAL A 187 -14.84 -18.56 -28.42
N LEU A 188 -15.13 -18.22 -27.17
CA LEU A 188 -16.49 -18.07 -26.66
C LEU A 188 -16.94 -16.65 -27.02
N ASP A 189 -17.73 -16.56 -28.06
CA ASP A 189 -18.53 -15.38 -28.36
C ASP A 189 -19.74 -15.37 -27.39
N PRO A 190 -19.86 -14.38 -26.48
CA PRO A 190 -21.07 -14.23 -25.67
C PRO A 190 -22.17 -13.63 -26.52
N GLY A 191 -22.80 -14.52 -27.25
CA GLY A 191 -23.76 -14.33 -28.29
C GLY A 191 -24.81 -13.25 -28.04
N HIS A 192 -25.11 -12.61 -29.09
CA HIS A 192 -26.32 -11.90 -29.42
C HIS A 192 -27.56 -12.63 -28.94
N GLY A 193 -28.24 -12.03 -27.91
CA GLY A 193 -29.62 -12.31 -27.66
C GLY A 193 -30.49 -11.74 -28.78
N GLY A 194 -30.59 -12.46 -29.87
CA GLY A 194 -31.60 -12.20 -30.89
C GLY A 194 -32.94 -12.79 -30.44
N LYS A 195 -33.99 -11.97 -30.40
CA LYS A 195 -35.36 -12.47 -30.42
C LYS A 195 -35.62 -13.08 -31.78
N ASP A 196 -35.85 -14.37 -31.79
CA ASP A 196 -36.47 -15.01 -32.94
C ASP A 196 -37.97 -14.69 -32.96
N PRO A 197 -38.56 -14.54 -34.18
CA PRO A 197 -39.97 -14.18 -34.37
C PRO A 197 -40.96 -15.28 -33.98
#